data_5bf94e54c2431ad31e72c1fd849ac3ce
#
_entry.id   5bf94e54c2431ad31e72c1fd849ac3ce
#
_cell.length_a   1.000
_cell.length_b   1.000
_cell.length_c   1.000
_cell.angle_alpha   90.00
_cell.angle_beta   90.00
_cell.angle_gamma   90.00
#
_symmetry.space_group_name_H-M   'P 1'
#
loop_
_entity.id
_entity.type
_entity.pdbx_description
1 polymer ?
#
loop_
_entity_poly.entity_id
_entity_poly.type
_entity_poly.pdbx_seq_one_letter_code
_entity_poly.pdbx_strand_id
1 'polypeptide(L)'
;MPHEGNLLQAAVVFLLAAVLTVPLAKRLQLGAVLGYLFAGVIIGPSVLGLIGNPQSVAQFSELGVVLLLFIIGLELSPKRLWVMRKAVFGVGLAQVLLTGLVMGAVALWVFGQAWNSAIVLGLGLALSSTAFGLQSLAERKELNQPHGRLAFAILLFQDIAAIPLIAMVPLLAGSDHPTTEAQGVQHVLQILGSIAVVIIGGRYLLRPVFRIVAKTGLREVSTATALLVVIGTAWLMELVGVSMALGAFLAGLLLADSEYRHELESQIEPFKGLLLGLFFISVGMGANLSLLLSSPLVVIGLTLLLIGLKLPLLYAVGRLVGDLNRESALRLGVVLAAGGEFAFVVFKIGRDQGLFEPHLYDILVLTITLSMAVTPLLLLVCPKLFKPKVKPVHVPEEFRAIESDAPRVVIAGMGRMGQIVARILRAQNISFIALDTSVETIELTRSFGGMPVFYGDPQRPEILHAAKVDQAEFFVIAMDDPEINIKTAELVRNLYPHMKIIARARNRQHVHRLVDLDASPVRETFYSSLEMSRRTLVGLGLTQAQADARINRFKNHDLQVLAAQHAVYDDAAKVMQTAQEARTELARLFEMDRLEEESDKG
;
A
#
# COMPACT_ATOMS: atom_id res chain seq x y z
N MET A 1 29.34 -19.72 33.26
CA MET A 1 29.53 -18.97 32.01
C MET A 1 28.30 -19.21 31.16
N PRO A 2 27.50 -18.22 30.78
CA PRO A 2 26.35 -18.42 29.89
C PRO A 2 26.89 -18.71 28.49
N HIS A 3 26.35 -19.74 27.88
CA HIS A 3 26.77 -20.30 26.60
C HIS A 3 26.65 -19.29 25.45
N GLU A 4 27.78 -18.91 24.87
CA GLU A 4 27.86 -18.08 23.62
C GLU A 4 27.22 -18.75 22.38
N GLY A 5 26.84 -20.04 22.48
CA GLY A 5 26.17 -20.77 21.40
C GLY A 5 24.74 -20.37 21.11
N ASN A 6 24.09 -19.59 21.97
CA ASN A 6 22.65 -19.31 21.86
C ASN A 6 22.29 -18.22 20.86
N LEU A 7 23.17 -17.27 20.55
CA LEU A 7 22.81 -16.10 19.74
C LEU A 7 22.76 -16.44 18.24
N LEU A 8 23.72 -17.23 17.76
CA LEU A 8 23.73 -17.70 16.38
C LEU A 8 22.58 -18.67 16.10
N GLN A 9 22.33 -19.58 17.04
CA GLN A 9 21.20 -20.51 16.97
C GLN A 9 19.87 -19.75 16.95
N ALA A 10 19.71 -18.77 17.84
CA ALA A 10 18.53 -17.93 17.87
C ALA A 10 18.33 -17.20 16.54
N ALA A 11 19.40 -16.58 15.98
CA ALA A 11 19.34 -15.90 14.69
C ALA A 11 18.90 -16.84 13.54
N VAL A 12 19.44 -18.06 13.48
CA VAL A 12 19.05 -19.06 12.48
C VAL A 12 17.57 -19.44 12.64
N VAL A 13 17.11 -19.69 13.85
CA VAL A 13 15.71 -20.05 14.15
C VAL A 13 14.77 -18.91 13.74
N PHE A 14 15.11 -17.67 14.06
CA PHE A 14 14.33 -16.49 13.67
C PHE A 14 14.22 -16.33 12.15
N LEU A 15 15.36 -16.40 11.45
CA LEU A 15 15.39 -16.26 10.01
C LEU A 15 14.61 -17.39 9.34
N LEU A 16 14.76 -18.63 9.80
CA LEU A 16 14.03 -19.78 9.27
C LEU A 16 12.52 -19.62 9.47
N ALA A 17 12.10 -19.25 10.69
CA ALA A 17 10.70 -19.03 11.00
C ALA A 17 10.11 -17.91 10.13
N ALA A 18 10.81 -16.78 9.99
CA ALA A 18 10.38 -15.66 9.16
C ALA A 18 10.25 -16.05 7.69
N VAL A 19 11.25 -16.75 7.12
CA VAL A 19 11.27 -17.19 5.73
C VAL A 19 10.13 -18.16 5.41
N LEU A 20 9.70 -18.97 6.38
CA LEU A 20 8.60 -19.92 6.19
C LEU A 20 7.22 -19.25 6.38
N THR A 21 7.05 -18.48 7.45
CA THR A 21 5.72 -17.97 7.84
C THR A 21 5.30 -16.71 7.08
N VAL A 22 6.22 -15.80 6.78
CA VAL A 22 5.87 -14.52 6.13
C VAL A 22 5.37 -14.72 4.69
N PRO A 23 6.01 -15.53 3.83
CA PRO A 23 5.46 -15.81 2.50
C PRO A 23 4.11 -16.53 2.56
N LEU A 24 3.92 -17.43 3.53
CA LEU A 24 2.64 -18.12 3.74
C LEU A 24 1.54 -17.13 4.16
N ALA A 25 1.81 -16.27 5.14
CA ALA A 25 0.90 -15.22 5.57
C ALA A 25 0.53 -14.27 4.41
N LYS A 26 1.52 -13.92 3.59
CA LYS A 26 1.31 -13.08 2.41
C LYS A 26 0.43 -13.77 1.35
N ARG A 27 0.61 -15.07 1.12
CA ARG A 27 -0.27 -15.87 0.22
C ARG A 27 -1.70 -15.94 0.74
N LEU A 28 -1.88 -16.00 2.06
CA LEU A 28 -3.18 -16.00 2.72
C LEU A 28 -3.79 -14.60 2.87
N GLN A 29 -3.14 -13.55 2.32
CA GLN A 29 -3.57 -12.15 2.41
C GLN A 29 -3.65 -11.62 3.86
N LEU A 30 -2.90 -12.22 4.79
CA LEU A 30 -2.85 -11.82 6.21
C LEU A 30 -1.83 -10.71 6.49
N GLY A 31 -0.94 -10.40 5.53
CA GLY A 31 0.13 -9.42 5.67
C GLY A 31 1.38 -9.96 6.39
N ALA A 32 2.50 -9.22 6.25
CA ALA A 32 3.79 -9.66 6.79
C ALA A 32 3.83 -9.61 8.32
N VAL A 33 3.18 -8.63 8.94
CA VAL A 33 3.16 -8.45 10.41
C VAL A 33 2.58 -9.68 11.11
N LEU A 34 1.45 -10.20 10.63
CA LEU A 34 0.88 -11.43 11.16
C LEU A 34 1.79 -12.65 10.91
N GLY A 35 2.49 -12.68 9.77
CA GLY A 35 3.49 -13.72 9.49
C GLY A 35 4.59 -13.75 10.55
N TYR A 36 5.13 -12.60 10.92
CA TYR A 36 6.14 -12.48 11.99
C TYR A 36 5.58 -12.82 13.38
N LEU A 37 4.37 -12.37 13.70
CA LEU A 37 3.71 -12.73 14.97
C LEU A 37 3.51 -14.24 15.08
N PHE A 38 3.01 -14.91 14.04
CA PHE A 38 2.85 -16.36 14.00
C PHE A 38 4.20 -17.09 14.08
N ALA A 39 5.25 -16.58 13.41
CA ALA A 39 6.60 -17.09 13.59
C ALA A 39 6.99 -17.12 15.06
N GLY A 40 6.80 -15.99 15.76
CA GLY A 40 7.10 -15.85 17.17
C GLY A 40 6.31 -16.81 18.06
N VAL A 41 5.01 -16.94 17.81
CA VAL A 41 4.15 -17.90 18.53
C VAL A 41 4.65 -19.33 18.35
N ILE A 42 5.02 -19.73 17.13
CA ILE A 42 5.46 -21.10 16.82
C ILE A 42 6.80 -21.43 17.50
N ILE A 43 7.81 -20.54 17.38
CA ILE A 43 9.14 -20.78 17.94
C ILE A 43 9.23 -20.46 19.44
N GLY A 44 8.25 -19.71 19.96
CA GLY A 44 8.18 -19.27 21.35
C GLY A 44 7.87 -20.40 22.34
N PRO A 45 7.89 -20.06 23.64
CA PRO A 45 7.69 -21.03 24.72
C PRO A 45 6.30 -21.67 24.72
N SER A 46 5.33 -21.04 24.06
CA SER A 46 3.94 -21.52 24.01
C SER A 46 3.74 -22.73 23.08
N VAL A 47 4.63 -22.97 22.08
CA VAL A 47 4.48 -24.06 21.10
C VAL A 47 5.73 -24.92 21.02
N LEU A 48 6.81 -24.47 20.39
CA LEU A 48 8.01 -25.29 20.17
C LEU A 48 9.11 -25.06 21.23
N GLY A 49 9.12 -23.93 21.92
CA GLY A 49 10.11 -23.62 22.97
C GLY A 49 11.57 -23.62 22.48
N LEU A 50 11.80 -23.29 21.21
CA LEU A 50 13.14 -23.37 20.57
C LEU A 50 14.11 -22.32 21.12
N ILE A 51 13.61 -21.28 21.78
CA ILE A 51 14.39 -20.16 22.29
C ILE A 51 14.21 -20.08 23.80
N GLY A 52 15.30 -20.36 24.53
CA GLY A 52 15.29 -20.45 25.98
C GLY A 52 15.28 -19.11 26.72
N ASN A 53 15.67 -18.00 26.09
CA ASN A 53 15.68 -16.68 26.72
C ASN A 53 15.07 -15.59 25.81
N PRO A 54 13.76 -15.34 25.94
CA PRO A 54 13.08 -14.29 25.15
C PRO A 54 13.57 -12.88 25.46
N GLN A 55 14.15 -12.63 26.64
CA GLN A 55 14.57 -11.29 27.07
C GLN A 55 15.77 -10.76 26.28
N SER A 56 16.74 -11.61 25.96
CA SER A 56 17.90 -11.21 25.14
C SER A 56 17.48 -10.80 23.72
N VAL A 57 16.43 -11.42 23.21
CA VAL A 57 15.87 -11.11 21.90
C VAL A 57 15.07 -9.80 21.93
N ALA A 58 14.37 -9.56 23.03
CA ALA A 58 13.59 -8.35 23.22
C ALA A 58 14.46 -7.08 23.12
N GLN A 59 15.68 -7.09 23.66
CA GLN A 59 16.61 -5.96 23.58
C GLN A 59 17.00 -5.62 22.11
N PHE A 60 17.33 -6.63 21.30
CA PHE A 60 17.61 -6.41 19.88
C PHE A 60 16.37 -5.99 19.09
N SER A 61 15.20 -6.47 19.48
CA SER A 61 13.95 -6.13 18.84
C SER A 61 13.54 -4.66 19.04
N GLU A 62 13.94 -4.06 20.16
CA GLU A 62 13.70 -2.63 20.43
C GLU A 62 14.38 -1.72 19.43
N LEU A 63 15.56 -2.11 18.92
CA LEU A 63 16.21 -1.39 17.83
C LEU A 63 15.35 -1.34 16.55
N GLY A 64 14.53 -2.35 16.32
CA GLY A 64 13.58 -2.35 15.20
C GLY A 64 12.54 -1.24 15.30
N VAL A 65 12.01 -1.01 16.51
CA VAL A 65 11.08 0.09 16.80
C VAL A 65 11.78 1.44 16.66
N VAL A 66 13.01 1.54 17.15
CA VAL A 66 13.86 2.75 17.02
C VAL A 66 14.05 3.10 15.55
N LEU A 67 14.44 2.15 14.70
CA LEU A 67 14.61 2.39 13.27
C LEU A 67 13.28 2.69 12.56
N LEU A 68 12.19 2.04 12.96
CA LEU A 68 10.86 2.35 12.42
C LEU A 68 10.49 3.81 12.67
N LEU A 69 10.63 4.27 13.90
CA LEU A 69 10.27 5.64 14.29
C LEU A 69 11.20 6.70 13.67
N PHE A 70 12.46 6.37 13.47
CA PHE A 70 13.36 7.22 12.70
C PHE A 70 12.87 7.39 11.25
N ILE A 71 12.51 6.30 10.56
CA ILE A 71 12.01 6.37 9.18
C ILE A 71 10.69 7.16 9.13
N ILE A 72 9.78 6.94 10.07
CA ILE A 72 8.54 7.73 10.16
C ILE A 72 8.87 9.21 10.30
N GLY A 73 9.81 9.56 11.19
CA GLY A 73 10.30 10.93 11.32
C GLY A 73 10.86 11.49 9.99
N LEU A 74 11.62 10.67 9.27
CA LEU A 74 12.24 11.04 7.99
C LEU A 74 11.21 11.21 6.86
N GLU A 75 10.15 10.41 6.85
CA GLU A 75 9.06 10.47 5.88
C GLU A 75 8.13 11.67 6.08
N LEU A 76 8.10 12.25 7.28
CA LEU A 76 7.26 13.38 7.63
C LEU A 76 7.74 14.69 6.97
N SER A 77 7.50 14.80 5.66
CA SER A 77 7.77 16.06 4.94
C SER A 77 6.75 17.14 5.35
N PRO A 78 7.18 18.27 5.92
CA PRO A 78 6.29 19.37 6.30
C PRO A 78 5.43 19.87 5.13
N LYS A 79 5.94 19.85 3.91
CA LYS A 79 5.22 20.28 2.71
C LYS A 79 4.03 19.37 2.40
N ARG A 80 4.19 18.03 2.49
CA ARG A 80 3.10 17.07 2.28
C ARG A 80 2.04 17.18 3.37
N LEU A 81 2.46 17.30 4.63
CA LEU A 81 1.55 17.51 5.77
C LEU A 81 0.72 18.78 5.60
N TRP A 82 1.34 19.86 5.12
CA TRP A 82 0.63 21.13 4.89
C TRP A 82 -0.47 21.02 3.84
N VAL A 83 -0.23 20.29 2.75
CA VAL A 83 -1.23 20.05 1.70
C VAL A 83 -2.40 19.23 2.25
N MET A 84 -2.13 18.22 3.06
CA MET A 84 -3.14 17.30 3.62
C MET A 84 -3.64 17.71 5.01
N ARG A 85 -3.26 18.87 5.55
CA ARG A 85 -3.48 19.26 6.94
C ARG A 85 -4.93 19.14 7.42
N LYS A 86 -5.92 19.44 6.57
CA LYS A 86 -7.34 19.34 6.95
C LYS A 86 -7.77 17.88 7.16
N ALA A 87 -7.33 16.95 6.30
CA ALA A 87 -7.65 15.55 6.46
C ALA A 87 -6.84 14.91 7.60
N VAL A 88 -5.54 15.19 7.68
CA VAL A 88 -4.65 14.62 8.70
C VAL A 88 -5.01 15.14 10.08
N PHE A 89 -4.95 16.47 10.30
CA PHE A 89 -5.18 17.07 11.62
C PHE A 89 -6.67 17.30 11.94
N GLY A 90 -7.57 17.31 10.94
CA GLY A 90 -9.01 17.38 11.18
C GLY A 90 -9.58 15.99 11.45
N VAL A 91 -9.60 15.14 10.42
CA VAL A 91 -10.26 13.83 10.52
C VAL A 91 -9.43 12.84 11.35
N GLY A 92 -8.09 12.84 11.19
CA GLY A 92 -7.18 11.98 11.96
C GLY A 92 -7.24 12.28 13.46
N LEU A 93 -7.15 13.56 13.85
CA LEU A 93 -7.27 13.97 15.25
C LEU A 93 -8.64 13.61 15.82
N ALA A 94 -9.73 13.92 15.09
CA ALA A 94 -11.08 13.59 15.53
C ALA A 94 -11.25 12.08 15.76
N GLN A 95 -10.68 11.24 14.88
CA GLN A 95 -10.73 9.79 15.02
C GLN A 95 -9.98 9.32 16.27
N VAL A 96 -8.71 9.75 16.47
CA VAL A 96 -7.90 9.31 17.61
C VAL A 96 -8.54 9.76 18.93
N LEU A 97 -8.98 11.02 19.02
CA LEU A 97 -9.61 11.53 20.23
C LEU A 97 -10.95 10.85 20.52
N LEU A 98 -11.84 10.75 19.53
CA LEU A 98 -13.15 10.13 19.73
C LEU A 98 -13.01 8.65 20.10
N THR A 99 -12.21 7.91 19.36
CA THR A 99 -12.00 6.48 19.63
C THR A 99 -11.25 6.28 20.94
N GLY A 100 -10.21 7.07 21.20
CA GLY A 100 -9.46 7.01 22.45
C GLY A 100 -10.31 7.32 23.67
N LEU A 101 -11.18 8.33 23.57
CA LEU A 101 -12.09 8.70 24.64
C LEU A 101 -13.12 7.58 24.93
N VAL A 102 -13.75 7.03 23.89
CA VAL A 102 -14.73 5.93 24.05
C VAL A 102 -14.06 4.68 24.62
N MET A 103 -12.90 4.28 24.07
CA MET A 103 -12.17 3.10 24.56
C MET A 103 -11.63 3.31 25.98
N GLY A 104 -11.12 4.51 26.28
CA GLY A 104 -10.68 4.88 27.63
C GLY A 104 -11.84 4.90 28.63
N ALA A 105 -12.99 5.42 28.24
CA ALA A 105 -14.20 5.39 29.07
C ALA A 105 -14.66 3.97 29.36
N VAL A 106 -14.60 3.07 28.38
CA VAL A 106 -14.90 1.65 28.58
C VAL A 106 -13.86 1.02 29.53
N ALA A 107 -12.57 1.32 29.36
CA ALA A 107 -11.53 0.83 30.26
C ALA A 107 -11.74 1.31 31.73
N LEU A 108 -12.08 2.58 31.90
CA LEU A 108 -12.31 3.20 33.21
C LEU A 108 -13.58 2.66 33.90
N TRP A 109 -14.73 2.72 33.21
CA TRP A 109 -16.03 2.50 33.84
C TRP A 109 -16.51 1.05 33.76
N VAL A 110 -16.15 0.31 32.70
CA VAL A 110 -16.58 -1.10 32.57
C VAL A 110 -15.55 -2.04 33.17
N PHE A 111 -14.26 -1.76 32.93
CA PHE A 111 -13.17 -2.63 33.41
C PHE A 111 -12.49 -2.12 34.70
N GLY A 112 -12.91 -0.98 35.25
CA GLY A 112 -12.43 -0.44 36.52
C GLY A 112 -10.93 -0.07 36.54
N GLN A 113 -10.36 0.23 35.37
CA GLN A 113 -8.95 0.62 35.27
C GLN A 113 -8.71 2.01 35.84
N ALA A 114 -7.52 2.25 36.39
CA ALA A 114 -7.14 3.58 36.83
C ALA A 114 -7.18 4.60 35.67
N TRP A 115 -7.43 5.86 35.95
CA TRP A 115 -7.62 6.90 34.91
C TRP A 115 -6.38 7.03 34.00
N ASN A 116 -5.16 6.93 34.55
CA ASN A 116 -3.91 6.97 33.80
C ASN A 116 -3.77 5.77 32.84
N SER A 117 -4.08 4.56 33.33
CA SER A 117 -4.12 3.34 32.52
C SER A 117 -5.20 3.43 31.45
N ALA A 118 -6.37 3.95 31.79
CA ALA A 118 -7.50 4.10 30.86
C ALA A 118 -7.20 5.05 29.70
N ILE A 119 -6.45 6.14 29.94
CA ILE A 119 -5.99 7.04 28.87
C ILE A 119 -5.05 6.30 27.91
N VAL A 120 -4.06 5.59 28.43
CA VAL A 120 -3.08 4.88 27.61
C VAL A 120 -3.73 3.74 26.83
N LEU A 121 -4.64 2.99 27.48
CA LEU A 121 -5.44 1.94 26.84
C LEU A 121 -6.31 2.53 25.72
N GLY A 122 -7.03 3.59 26.00
CA GLY A 122 -7.92 4.23 25.04
C GLY A 122 -7.20 4.73 23.81
N LEU A 123 -6.13 5.50 24.00
CA LEU A 123 -5.36 6.06 22.91
C LEU A 123 -4.57 4.98 22.14
N GLY A 124 -4.00 4.00 22.83
CA GLY A 124 -3.29 2.87 22.21
C GLY A 124 -4.22 2.01 21.34
N LEU A 125 -5.44 1.69 21.82
CA LEU A 125 -6.44 0.96 21.05
C LEU A 125 -7.08 1.80 19.91
N ALA A 126 -7.00 3.13 19.98
CA ALA A 126 -7.45 4.00 18.90
C ALA A 126 -6.56 3.90 17.65
N LEU A 127 -5.28 3.53 17.81
CA LEU A 127 -4.35 3.35 16.69
C LEU A 127 -4.72 2.11 15.88
N SER A 128 -4.50 2.19 14.56
CA SER A 128 -4.77 1.11 13.60
C SER A 128 -3.48 0.67 12.92
N SER A 129 -3.46 -0.52 12.32
CA SER A 129 -2.29 -1.00 11.61
C SER A 129 -2.11 -0.28 10.29
N THR A 130 -1.03 0.49 10.17
CA THR A 130 -0.66 1.24 8.96
C THR A 130 -0.25 0.28 7.86
N ALA A 131 0.62 -0.70 8.17
CA ALA A 131 1.12 -1.65 7.19
C ALA A 131 -0.03 -2.49 6.59
N PHE A 132 -0.92 -3.03 7.43
CA PHE A 132 -2.04 -3.84 6.98
C PHE A 132 -3.09 -3.01 6.22
N GLY A 133 -3.45 -1.83 6.74
CA GLY A 133 -4.46 -0.96 6.13
C GLY A 133 -4.07 -0.51 4.73
N LEU A 134 -2.83 0.00 4.56
CA LEU A 134 -2.33 0.46 3.25
C LEU A 134 -2.12 -0.69 2.27
N GLN A 135 -1.59 -1.84 2.72
CA GLN A 135 -1.42 -3.00 1.86
C GLN A 135 -2.76 -3.52 1.34
N SER A 136 -3.78 -3.67 2.22
CA SER A 136 -5.13 -4.08 1.84
C SER A 136 -5.76 -3.16 0.80
N LEU A 137 -5.63 -1.85 0.98
CA LEU A 137 -6.13 -0.85 0.02
C LEU A 137 -5.37 -0.89 -1.31
N ALA A 138 -4.05 -1.12 -1.29
CA ALA A 138 -3.20 -1.23 -2.48
C ALA A 138 -3.57 -2.46 -3.32
N GLU A 139 -3.70 -3.63 -2.69
CA GLU A 139 -4.07 -4.89 -3.35
C GLU A 139 -5.45 -4.80 -4.02
N ARG A 140 -6.38 -4.06 -3.42
CA ARG A 140 -7.73 -3.78 -3.95
C ARG A 140 -7.79 -2.61 -4.92
N LYS A 141 -6.67 -1.91 -5.18
CA LYS A 141 -6.59 -0.68 -5.99
C LYS A 141 -7.50 0.44 -5.46
N GLU A 142 -7.71 0.48 -4.16
CA GLU A 142 -8.62 1.42 -3.49
C GLU A 142 -7.89 2.62 -2.84
N LEU A 143 -6.56 2.71 -2.91
CA LEU A 143 -5.77 3.82 -2.34
C LEU A 143 -6.21 5.20 -2.83
N ASN A 144 -6.56 5.30 -4.11
CA ASN A 144 -7.01 6.56 -4.73
C ASN A 144 -8.51 6.84 -4.57
N GLN A 145 -9.27 5.90 -4.01
CA GLN A 145 -10.69 6.11 -3.71
C GLN A 145 -10.88 7.05 -2.50
N PRO A 146 -12.05 7.70 -2.33
CA PRO A 146 -12.27 8.63 -1.22
C PRO A 146 -11.95 8.04 0.16
N HIS A 147 -12.39 6.80 0.44
CA HIS A 147 -12.08 6.11 1.70
C HIS A 147 -10.59 5.75 1.84
N GLY A 148 -9.92 5.40 0.74
CA GLY A 148 -8.49 5.08 0.75
C GLY A 148 -7.64 6.31 1.06
N ARG A 149 -7.94 7.44 0.44
CA ARG A 149 -7.26 8.72 0.73
C ARG A 149 -7.47 9.18 2.16
N LEU A 150 -8.69 8.99 2.69
CA LEU A 150 -8.99 9.35 4.07
C LEU A 150 -8.34 8.38 5.06
N ALA A 151 -8.33 7.06 4.77
CA ALA A 151 -7.61 6.07 5.56
C ALA A 151 -6.12 6.41 5.64
N PHE A 152 -5.48 6.75 4.51
CA PHE A 152 -4.09 7.19 4.48
C PHE A 152 -3.85 8.41 5.39
N ALA A 153 -4.74 9.42 5.34
CA ALA A 153 -4.62 10.61 6.17
C ALA A 153 -4.78 10.31 7.67
N ILE A 154 -5.72 9.42 8.04
CA ILE A 154 -5.92 8.98 9.43
C ILE A 154 -4.71 8.20 9.92
N LEU A 155 -4.21 7.22 9.15
CA LEU A 155 -3.03 6.42 9.50
C LEU A 155 -1.80 7.30 9.67
N LEU A 156 -1.58 8.24 8.75
CA LEU A 156 -0.48 9.21 8.86
C LEU A 156 -0.59 10.06 10.13
N PHE A 157 -1.80 10.48 10.53
CA PHE A 157 -1.99 11.17 11.81
C PHE A 157 -1.72 10.26 13.00
N GLN A 158 -2.16 9.00 12.95
CA GLN A 158 -1.92 8.02 14.02
C GLN A 158 -0.42 7.77 14.22
N ASP A 159 0.36 7.67 13.14
CA ASP A 159 1.81 7.52 13.19
C ASP A 159 2.47 8.72 13.90
N ILE A 160 1.99 9.95 13.61
CA ILE A 160 2.44 11.16 14.29
C ILE A 160 2.00 11.16 15.75
N ALA A 161 0.76 10.77 16.04
CA ALA A 161 0.18 10.78 17.39
C ALA A 161 0.75 9.68 18.30
N ALA A 162 1.25 8.58 17.73
CA ALA A 162 1.90 7.51 18.50
C ALA A 162 3.11 8.03 19.29
N ILE A 163 3.81 9.03 18.77
CA ILE A 163 5.04 9.55 19.38
C ILE A 163 4.77 10.31 20.68
N PRO A 164 3.91 11.36 20.70
CA PRO A 164 3.56 12.01 21.96
C PRO A 164 2.87 11.05 22.92
N LEU A 165 2.12 10.07 22.41
CA LEU A 165 1.52 9.02 23.25
C LEU A 165 2.60 8.20 23.95
N ILE A 166 3.60 7.70 23.23
CA ILE A 166 4.74 6.95 23.78
C ILE A 166 5.49 7.81 24.82
N ALA A 167 5.73 9.08 24.52
CA ALA A 167 6.40 9.99 25.44
C ALA A 167 5.57 10.29 26.71
N MET A 168 4.24 10.24 26.62
CA MET A 168 3.32 10.50 27.73
C MET A 168 3.20 9.32 28.69
N VAL A 169 3.43 8.08 28.24
CA VAL A 169 3.26 6.87 29.07
C VAL A 169 4.07 6.93 30.38
N PRO A 170 5.39 7.23 30.38
CA PRO A 170 6.17 7.37 31.61
C PRO A 170 5.67 8.49 32.53
N LEU A 171 5.18 9.59 31.96
CA LEU A 171 4.63 10.71 32.74
C LEU A 171 3.32 10.34 33.45
N LEU A 172 2.50 9.48 32.82
CA LEU A 172 1.25 8.99 33.41
C LEU A 172 1.49 7.88 34.45
N ALA A 173 2.60 7.15 34.37
CA ALA A 173 2.94 6.10 35.32
C ALA A 173 3.22 6.66 36.73
N GLY A 174 3.65 7.92 36.81
CA GLY A 174 4.04 8.54 38.07
C GLY A 174 5.35 7.93 38.60
N SER A 175 6.20 8.73 39.21
CA SER A 175 7.32 8.17 39.98
C SER A 175 6.78 7.79 41.36
N ASP A 176 6.89 6.52 41.74
CA ASP A 176 6.56 6.02 43.09
C ASP A 176 7.45 6.62 44.22
N HIS A 177 8.31 7.53 43.86
CA HIS A 177 9.07 8.32 44.84
C HIS A 177 8.36 9.65 45.05
N PRO A 178 8.11 10.04 46.32
CA PRO A 178 7.63 11.36 46.66
C PRO A 178 8.70 12.37 46.28
N THR A 179 8.69 12.79 44.99
CA THR A 179 9.58 13.85 44.52
C THR A 179 9.07 15.15 45.09
N THR A 180 9.92 15.86 45.81
CA THR A 180 9.69 17.25 46.16
C THR A 180 9.35 18.02 44.88
N GLU A 181 8.42 18.99 44.88
CA GLU A 181 8.02 19.76 43.67
C GLU A 181 9.23 20.26 42.86
N ALA A 182 10.35 20.60 43.56
CA ALA A 182 11.62 20.99 42.97
C ALA A 182 12.25 19.85 42.12
N GLN A 183 12.14 18.59 42.51
CA GLN A 183 12.68 17.46 41.75
C GLN A 183 11.84 17.16 40.52
N GLY A 184 10.51 17.35 40.60
CA GLY A 184 9.62 17.22 39.45
C GLY A 184 9.93 18.28 38.38
N VAL A 185 10.12 19.54 38.78
CA VAL A 185 10.52 20.62 37.85
C VAL A 185 11.90 20.36 37.26
N GLN A 186 12.87 19.88 38.05
CA GLN A 186 14.20 19.53 37.55
C GLN A 186 14.17 18.44 36.51
N HIS A 187 13.33 17.38 36.72
CA HIS A 187 13.17 16.30 35.74
C HIS A 187 12.54 16.77 34.44
N VAL A 188 11.51 17.62 34.51
CA VAL A 188 10.92 18.24 33.31
C VAL A 188 11.93 19.12 32.57
N LEU A 189 12.74 19.90 33.28
CA LEU A 189 13.80 20.70 32.66
C LEU A 189 14.88 19.84 32.01
N GLN A 190 15.23 18.69 32.60
CA GLN A 190 16.15 17.71 32.00
C GLN A 190 15.61 17.15 30.69
N ILE A 191 14.34 16.76 30.67
CA ILE A 191 13.67 16.25 29.46
C ILE A 191 13.66 17.34 28.37
N LEU A 192 13.20 18.53 28.69
CA LEU A 192 13.17 19.65 27.73
C LEU A 192 14.57 20.03 27.25
N GLY A 193 15.55 20.04 28.18
CA GLY A 193 16.95 20.30 27.86
C GLY A 193 17.53 19.24 26.90
N SER A 194 17.27 17.96 27.11
CA SER A 194 17.74 16.89 26.23
C SER A 194 17.10 16.96 24.84
N ILE A 195 15.80 17.23 24.77
CA ILE A 195 15.11 17.47 23.49
C ILE A 195 15.75 18.68 22.77
N ALA A 196 16.00 19.78 23.48
CA ALA A 196 16.65 20.95 22.91
C ALA A 196 18.07 20.65 22.41
N VAL A 197 18.86 19.87 23.16
CA VAL A 197 20.21 19.43 22.75
C VAL A 197 20.15 18.59 21.47
N VAL A 198 19.21 17.64 21.37
CA VAL A 198 19.04 16.82 20.15
C VAL A 198 18.61 17.70 18.97
N ILE A 199 17.67 18.63 19.17
CA ILE A 199 17.21 19.52 18.10
C ILE A 199 18.32 20.47 17.65
N ILE A 200 19.00 21.12 18.57
CA ILE A 200 20.08 22.09 18.28
C ILE A 200 21.28 21.35 17.70
N GLY A 201 21.74 20.28 18.38
CA GLY A 201 22.88 19.47 17.93
C GLY A 201 22.59 18.84 16.57
N GLY A 202 21.41 18.27 16.39
CA GLY A 202 20.98 17.70 15.11
C GLY A 202 20.99 18.73 13.98
N ARG A 203 20.43 19.91 14.21
CA ARG A 203 20.37 20.98 13.19
C ARG A 203 21.75 21.47 12.75
N TYR A 204 22.68 21.60 13.68
CA TYR A 204 24.01 22.16 13.40
C TYR A 204 25.07 21.11 13.07
N LEU A 205 24.96 19.87 13.62
CA LEU A 205 25.98 18.84 13.50
C LEU A 205 25.68 17.85 12.36
N LEU A 206 24.42 17.46 12.16
CA LEU A 206 24.12 16.38 11.22
C LEU A 206 24.42 16.75 9.77
N ARG A 207 24.03 17.95 9.33
CA ARG A 207 24.29 18.39 7.94
C ARG A 207 25.78 18.42 7.57
N PRO A 208 26.70 19.04 8.35
CA PRO A 208 28.14 19.01 8.03
C PRO A 208 28.72 17.59 8.10
N VAL A 209 28.30 16.75 9.06
CA VAL A 209 28.76 15.36 9.15
C VAL A 209 28.39 14.59 7.87
N PHE A 210 27.11 14.62 7.45
CA PHE A 210 26.69 13.96 6.22
C PHE A 210 27.37 14.54 4.98
N ARG A 211 27.64 15.83 4.93
CA ARG A 211 28.39 16.45 3.82
C ARG A 211 29.83 15.93 3.73
N ILE A 212 30.51 15.72 4.87
CA ILE A 212 31.87 15.16 4.90
C ILE A 212 31.84 13.70 4.47
N VAL A 213 30.89 12.93 5.01
CA VAL A 213 30.74 11.49 4.68
C VAL A 213 30.38 11.27 3.21
N ALA A 214 29.44 12.04 2.66
CA ALA A 214 29.04 11.95 1.26
C ALA A 214 30.22 12.22 0.29
N LYS A 215 31.20 13.07 0.68
CA LYS A 215 32.42 13.30 -0.12
C LYS A 215 33.34 12.08 -0.22
N THR A 216 33.23 11.12 0.71
CA THR A 216 34.05 9.89 0.66
C THR A 216 33.60 8.93 -0.43
N GLY A 217 32.33 9.01 -0.87
CA GLY A 217 31.72 8.10 -1.85
C GLY A 217 31.57 6.65 -1.37
N LEU A 218 31.85 6.36 -0.09
CA LEU A 218 31.78 5.02 0.49
C LEU A 218 30.40 4.78 1.11
N ARG A 219 29.66 3.82 0.56
CA ARG A 219 28.30 3.47 1.05
C ARG A 219 28.31 2.95 2.49
N GLU A 220 29.33 2.17 2.84
CA GLU A 220 29.49 1.59 4.17
C GLU A 220 29.62 2.66 5.24
N VAL A 221 30.38 3.73 4.96
CA VAL A 221 30.58 4.85 5.88
C VAL A 221 29.28 5.68 6.02
N SER A 222 28.57 5.87 4.93
CA SER A 222 27.28 6.57 4.92
C SER A 222 26.23 5.80 5.75
N THR A 223 26.14 4.48 5.55
CA THR A 223 25.23 3.61 6.31
C THR A 223 25.59 3.60 7.81
N ALA A 224 26.88 3.45 8.13
CA ALA A 224 27.36 3.48 9.52
C ALA A 224 27.05 4.83 10.19
N THR A 225 27.20 5.94 9.46
CA THR A 225 26.86 7.28 9.96
C THR A 225 25.34 7.40 10.21
N ALA A 226 24.51 6.89 9.30
CA ALA A 226 23.07 6.89 9.48
C ALA A 226 22.65 6.10 10.72
N LEU A 227 23.18 4.89 10.89
CA LEU A 227 22.93 4.07 12.08
C LEU A 227 23.46 4.72 13.36
N LEU A 228 24.66 5.35 13.32
CA LEU A 228 25.22 6.08 14.45
C LEU A 228 24.31 7.23 14.88
N VAL A 229 23.76 7.98 13.96
CA VAL A 229 22.83 9.08 14.26
C VAL A 229 21.57 8.54 14.91
N VAL A 230 20.96 7.49 14.36
CA VAL A 230 19.73 6.91 14.91
C VAL A 230 19.96 6.32 16.29
N ILE A 231 20.93 5.42 16.43
CA ILE A 231 21.21 4.72 17.68
C ILE A 231 21.78 5.69 18.71
N GLY A 232 22.65 6.62 18.29
CA GLY A 232 23.24 7.62 19.16
C GLY A 232 22.22 8.59 19.75
N THR A 233 21.26 9.07 18.97
CA THR A 233 20.18 9.94 19.48
C THR A 233 19.21 9.17 20.36
N ALA A 234 18.89 7.91 20.03
CA ALA A 234 18.09 7.04 20.87
C ALA A 234 18.76 6.82 22.25
N TRP A 235 20.05 6.47 22.24
CA TRP A 235 20.85 6.29 23.45
C TRP A 235 20.98 7.56 24.29
N LEU A 236 21.20 8.72 23.69
CA LEU A 236 21.24 10.00 24.39
C LEU A 236 19.93 10.31 25.12
N MET A 237 18.79 9.98 24.52
CA MET A 237 17.49 10.14 25.16
C MET A 237 17.28 9.16 26.31
N GLU A 238 17.71 7.92 26.16
CA GLU A 238 17.65 6.91 27.21
C GLU A 238 18.45 7.29 28.46
N LEU A 239 19.63 7.91 28.29
CA LEU A 239 20.46 8.40 29.41
C LEU A 239 19.75 9.44 30.30
N VAL A 240 18.75 10.14 29.76
CA VAL A 240 17.98 11.18 30.47
C VAL A 240 16.63 10.63 30.94
N GLY A 241 16.39 9.33 30.79
CA GLY A 241 15.13 8.68 31.16
C GLY A 241 13.97 8.92 30.18
N VAL A 242 14.29 9.36 28.96
CA VAL A 242 13.33 9.53 27.87
C VAL A 242 13.38 8.31 26.94
N SER A 243 12.26 7.97 26.32
CA SER A 243 12.20 6.80 25.44
C SER A 243 13.17 6.94 24.25
N MET A 244 13.91 5.85 23.95
CA MET A 244 14.77 5.73 22.76
C MET A 244 14.02 6.05 21.46
N ALA A 245 12.77 5.66 21.43
CA ALA A 245 11.84 5.85 20.32
C ALA A 245 11.64 7.33 19.96
N LEU A 246 11.48 8.21 20.95
CA LEU A 246 11.37 9.66 20.76
C LEU A 246 12.66 10.25 20.19
N GLY A 247 13.82 9.80 20.68
CA GLY A 247 15.12 10.26 20.17
C GLY A 247 15.32 9.94 18.69
N ALA A 248 15.04 8.72 18.30
CA ALA A 248 15.12 8.27 16.91
C ALA A 248 14.16 9.05 16.00
N PHE A 249 12.93 9.27 16.45
CA PHE A 249 11.95 10.06 15.71
C PHE A 249 12.41 11.50 15.49
N LEU A 250 12.89 12.17 16.54
CA LEU A 250 13.39 13.54 16.44
C LEU A 250 14.56 13.63 15.46
N ALA A 251 15.48 12.65 15.48
CA ALA A 251 16.57 12.58 14.52
C ALA A 251 16.07 12.44 13.08
N GLY A 252 15.06 11.57 12.85
CA GLY A 252 14.41 11.44 11.56
C GLY A 252 13.75 12.72 11.07
N LEU A 253 13.00 13.39 11.95
CA LEU A 253 12.32 14.66 11.65
C LEU A 253 13.31 15.77 11.29
N LEU A 254 14.45 15.85 11.98
CA LEU A 254 15.50 16.84 11.69
C LEU A 254 16.16 16.63 10.33
N LEU A 255 16.19 15.38 9.85
CA LEU A 255 16.75 15.00 8.57
C LEU A 255 15.70 14.94 7.43
N ALA A 256 14.40 15.08 7.75
CA ALA A 256 13.31 15.01 6.79
C ALA A 256 13.39 16.03 5.64
N ASP A 257 13.91 17.22 5.91
CA ASP A 257 14.15 18.29 4.92
C ASP A 257 15.60 18.34 4.42
N SER A 258 16.44 17.32 4.72
CA SER A 258 17.83 17.27 4.28
C SER A 258 17.96 16.76 2.84
N GLU A 259 19.02 17.18 2.16
CA GLU A 259 19.39 16.70 0.83
C GLU A 259 19.70 15.18 0.83
N TYR A 260 20.05 14.61 2.00
CA TYR A 260 20.44 13.21 2.20
C TYR A 260 19.27 12.30 2.57
N ARG A 261 18.03 12.81 2.64
CA ARG A 261 16.85 12.08 3.08
C ARG A 261 16.67 10.75 2.34
N HIS A 262 16.65 10.77 1.00
CA HIS A 262 16.41 9.56 0.20
C HIS A 262 17.53 8.54 0.30
N GLU A 263 18.77 9.00 0.46
CA GLU A 263 19.91 8.14 0.67
C GLU A 263 19.80 7.44 2.03
N LEU A 264 19.50 8.19 3.09
CA LEU A 264 19.29 7.66 4.44
C LEU A 264 18.14 6.65 4.49
N GLU A 265 17.01 6.99 3.86
CA GLU A 265 15.85 6.10 3.76
C GLU A 265 16.24 4.77 3.12
N SER A 266 16.90 4.81 1.95
CA SER A 266 17.30 3.60 1.22
C SER A 266 18.33 2.74 1.96
N GLN A 267 19.20 3.35 2.77
CA GLN A 267 20.21 2.64 3.56
C GLN A 267 19.65 2.01 4.83
N ILE A 268 18.66 2.63 5.47
CA ILE A 268 18.07 2.14 6.74
C ILE A 268 16.91 1.17 6.51
N GLU A 269 16.18 1.29 5.40
CA GLU A 269 15.00 0.49 5.14
C GLU A 269 15.22 -1.03 5.22
N PRO A 270 16.32 -1.64 4.73
CA PRO A 270 16.58 -3.06 4.89
C PRO A 270 16.72 -3.47 6.37
N PHE A 271 17.39 -2.66 7.18
CA PHE A 271 17.55 -2.91 8.61
C PHE A 271 16.22 -2.74 9.35
N LYS A 272 15.44 -1.71 9.02
CA LYS A 272 14.09 -1.52 9.55
C LYS A 272 13.24 -2.76 9.32
N GLY A 273 13.18 -3.26 8.10
CA GLY A 273 12.37 -4.44 7.76
C GLY A 273 12.76 -5.69 8.56
N LEU A 274 14.06 -5.96 8.67
CA LEU A 274 14.57 -7.11 9.39
C LEU A 274 14.34 -7.01 10.91
N LEU A 275 14.69 -5.88 11.51
CA LEU A 275 14.60 -5.67 12.96
C LEU A 275 13.14 -5.48 13.41
N LEU A 276 12.29 -4.87 12.58
CA LEU A 276 10.86 -4.81 12.83
C LEU A 276 10.22 -6.21 12.78
N GLY A 277 10.65 -7.06 11.85
CA GLY A 277 10.28 -8.47 11.83
C GLY A 277 10.68 -9.18 13.13
N LEU A 278 11.90 -8.93 13.61
CA LEU A 278 12.38 -9.47 14.90
C LEU A 278 11.54 -8.97 16.09
N PHE A 279 11.13 -7.69 16.08
CA PHE A 279 10.23 -7.13 17.09
C PHE A 279 8.89 -7.88 17.13
N PHE A 280 8.23 -8.08 15.97
CA PHE A 280 6.96 -8.81 15.95
C PHE A 280 7.13 -10.29 16.32
N ILE A 281 8.24 -10.94 15.96
CA ILE A 281 8.56 -12.28 16.41
C ILE A 281 8.70 -12.29 17.94
N SER A 282 9.40 -11.33 18.54
CA SER A 282 9.54 -11.18 19.98
C SER A 282 8.19 -10.99 20.68
N VAL A 283 7.33 -10.12 20.13
CA VAL A 283 5.94 -9.94 20.63
C VAL A 283 5.16 -11.25 20.53
N GLY A 284 5.27 -11.96 19.40
CA GLY A 284 4.61 -13.25 19.20
C GLY A 284 5.09 -14.33 20.20
N MET A 285 6.40 -14.38 20.51
CA MET A 285 6.95 -15.28 21.53
C MET A 285 6.42 -14.97 22.94
N GLY A 286 6.19 -13.69 23.24
CA GLY A 286 5.59 -13.24 24.49
C GLY A 286 4.09 -13.50 24.59
N ALA A 287 3.44 -13.88 23.48
CA ALA A 287 2.01 -14.14 23.48
C ALA A 287 1.67 -15.41 24.29
N ASN A 288 0.89 -15.23 25.33
CA ASN A 288 0.48 -16.31 26.23
C ASN A 288 -0.72 -17.07 25.67
N LEU A 289 -0.45 -18.08 24.82
CA LEU A 289 -1.50 -18.92 24.24
C LEU A 289 -2.32 -19.70 25.28
N SER A 290 -1.77 -19.92 26.48
CA SER A 290 -2.53 -20.58 27.53
C SER A 290 -3.75 -19.75 27.95
N LEU A 291 -3.68 -18.42 27.87
CA LEU A 291 -4.84 -17.54 28.08
C LEU A 291 -5.93 -17.70 27.02
N LEU A 292 -5.56 -17.95 25.76
CA LEU A 292 -6.53 -18.22 24.71
C LEU A 292 -7.24 -19.56 24.94
N LEU A 293 -6.55 -20.53 25.52
CA LEU A 293 -7.14 -21.84 25.85
C LEU A 293 -7.93 -21.83 27.18
N SER A 294 -7.43 -21.12 28.21
CA SER A 294 -8.07 -21.05 29.54
C SER A 294 -9.26 -20.07 29.56
N SER A 295 -9.19 -19.00 28.82
CA SER A 295 -10.20 -17.92 28.83
C SER A 295 -10.56 -17.44 27.42
N PRO A 296 -10.98 -18.33 26.49
CA PRO A 296 -11.25 -17.99 25.10
C PRO A 296 -12.34 -16.94 24.95
N LEU A 297 -13.37 -16.99 25.79
CA LEU A 297 -14.49 -16.04 25.75
C LEU A 297 -14.04 -14.61 26.09
N VAL A 298 -13.05 -14.45 26.97
CA VAL A 298 -12.53 -13.11 27.32
C VAL A 298 -11.76 -12.54 26.14
N VAL A 299 -10.82 -13.29 25.56
CA VAL A 299 -9.99 -12.80 24.45
C VAL A 299 -10.84 -12.55 23.20
N ILE A 300 -11.72 -13.48 22.84
CA ILE A 300 -12.62 -13.32 21.68
C ILE A 300 -13.61 -12.17 21.95
N GLY A 301 -14.19 -12.11 23.16
CA GLY A 301 -15.12 -11.05 23.56
C GLY A 301 -14.48 -9.66 23.47
N LEU A 302 -13.25 -9.50 23.98
CA LEU A 302 -12.53 -8.22 23.89
C LEU A 302 -12.13 -7.88 22.44
N THR A 303 -11.80 -8.88 21.63
CA THR A 303 -11.52 -8.66 20.18
C THR A 303 -12.78 -8.19 19.46
N LEU A 304 -13.92 -8.83 19.71
CA LEU A 304 -15.20 -8.42 19.15
C LEU A 304 -15.65 -7.05 19.68
N LEU A 305 -15.40 -6.75 20.95
CA LEU A 305 -15.67 -5.43 21.54
C LEU A 305 -14.79 -4.36 20.89
N LEU A 306 -13.49 -4.60 20.70
CA LEU A 306 -12.58 -3.67 20.03
C LEU A 306 -13.08 -3.35 18.61
N ILE A 307 -13.33 -4.37 17.80
CA ILE A 307 -13.81 -4.20 16.42
C ILE A 307 -15.22 -3.58 16.43
N GLY A 308 -16.10 -4.05 17.31
CA GLY A 308 -17.50 -3.61 17.43
C GLY A 308 -17.67 -2.15 17.87
N LEU A 309 -16.73 -1.61 18.65
CA LEU A 309 -16.70 -0.19 19.00
C LEU A 309 -15.97 0.65 17.94
N LYS A 310 -14.82 0.18 17.47
CA LYS A 310 -13.95 0.95 16.58
C LYS A 310 -14.55 1.12 15.17
N LEU A 311 -15.19 0.07 14.63
CA LEU A 311 -15.80 0.13 13.31
C LEU A 311 -16.90 1.20 13.21
N PRO A 312 -17.94 1.25 14.10
CA PRO A 312 -18.97 2.29 14.03
C PRO A 312 -18.42 3.69 14.34
N LEU A 313 -17.39 3.83 15.19
CA LEU A 313 -16.75 5.12 15.44
C LEU A 313 -16.03 5.63 14.19
N LEU A 314 -15.26 4.77 13.50
CA LEU A 314 -14.62 5.10 12.23
C LEU A 314 -15.64 5.41 11.12
N TYR A 315 -16.73 4.64 11.07
CA TYR A 315 -17.85 4.95 10.18
C TYR A 315 -18.43 6.33 10.46
N ALA A 316 -18.70 6.67 11.73
CA ALA A 316 -19.23 7.97 12.13
C ALA A 316 -18.26 9.11 11.78
N VAL A 317 -16.96 8.95 12.07
CA VAL A 317 -15.93 9.93 11.69
C VAL A 317 -15.86 10.10 10.17
N GLY A 318 -15.88 9.01 9.41
CA GLY A 318 -15.89 9.06 7.95
C GLY A 318 -17.11 9.78 7.38
N ARG A 319 -18.30 9.61 8.01
CA ARG A 319 -19.56 10.24 7.59
C ARG A 319 -19.68 11.71 7.99
N LEU A 320 -19.32 12.04 9.25
CA LEU A 320 -19.59 13.34 9.85
C LEU A 320 -18.46 14.34 9.65
N VAL A 321 -17.22 13.87 9.65
CA VAL A 321 -16.02 14.71 9.56
C VAL A 321 -15.33 14.55 8.20
N GLY A 322 -15.33 13.33 7.65
CA GLY A 322 -14.67 13.00 6.39
C GLY A 322 -15.54 13.14 5.14
N ASP A 323 -16.82 13.50 5.29
CA ASP A 323 -17.80 13.68 4.20
C ASP A 323 -17.89 12.49 3.21
N LEU A 324 -17.64 11.29 3.70
CA LEU A 324 -17.74 10.08 2.90
C LEU A 324 -19.20 9.66 2.72
N ASN A 325 -19.52 9.05 1.59
CA ASN A 325 -20.79 8.35 1.42
C ASN A 325 -20.85 7.09 2.34
N ARG A 326 -22.04 6.50 2.50
CA ARG A 326 -22.26 5.37 3.43
C ARG A 326 -21.35 4.19 3.14
N GLU A 327 -21.15 3.85 1.89
CA GLU A 327 -20.32 2.72 1.47
C GLU A 327 -18.83 2.98 1.75
N SER A 328 -18.31 4.14 1.35
CA SER A 328 -16.92 4.53 1.61
C SER A 328 -16.62 4.65 3.10
N ALA A 329 -17.56 5.18 3.92
CA ALA A 329 -17.40 5.25 5.36
C ALA A 329 -17.37 3.87 6.01
N LEU A 330 -18.18 2.91 5.52
CA LEU A 330 -18.16 1.54 6.01
C LEU A 330 -16.83 0.84 5.64
N ARG A 331 -16.37 1.00 4.41
CA ARG A 331 -15.07 0.47 3.97
C ARG A 331 -13.91 1.04 4.80
N LEU A 332 -13.94 2.35 5.08
CA LEU A 332 -13.00 2.99 6.00
C LEU A 332 -13.01 2.31 7.37
N GLY A 333 -14.22 2.12 7.94
CA GLY A 333 -14.41 1.46 9.24
C GLY A 333 -13.81 0.06 9.27
N VAL A 334 -14.09 -0.76 8.25
CA VAL A 334 -13.60 -2.15 8.16
C VAL A 334 -12.08 -2.21 8.02
N VAL A 335 -11.50 -1.36 7.16
CA VAL A 335 -10.03 -1.33 6.92
C VAL A 335 -9.27 -0.95 8.19
N LEU A 336 -9.79 -0.01 8.99
CA LEU A 336 -9.11 0.54 10.15
C LEU A 336 -9.60 -0.02 11.51
N ALA A 337 -10.53 -0.99 11.52
CA ALA A 337 -11.10 -1.52 12.76
C ALA A 337 -10.11 -2.33 13.62
N ALA A 338 -9.07 -2.90 13.03
CA ALA A 338 -8.04 -3.63 13.77
C ALA A 338 -7.22 -2.72 14.70
N GLY A 339 -6.64 -3.30 15.73
CA GLY A 339 -5.57 -2.66 16.49
C GLY A 339 -4.32 -2.44 15.62
N GLY A 340 -3.46 -1.51 16.04
CA GLY A 340 -2.23 -1.18 15.33
C GLY A 340 -0.97 -1.75 15.98
N GLU A 341 0.12 -1.79 15.23
CA GLU A 341 1.44 -2.21 15.67
C GLU A 341 2.00 -1.33 16.80
N PHE A 342 1.69 -0.04 16.80
CA PHE A 342 2.11 0.88 17.85
C PHE A 342 1.48 0.57 19.21
N ALA A 343 0.31 -0.07 19.23
CA ALA A 343 -0.32 -0.48 20.49
C ALA A 343 0.55 -1.47 21.26
N PHE A 344 1.27 -2.39 20.58
CA PHE A 344 2.23 -3.30 21.25
C PHE A 344 3.34 -2.53 21.94
N VAL A 345 3.88 -1.49 21.30
CA VAL A 345 4.95 -0.63 21.84
C VAL A 345 4.44 0.15 23.04
N VAL A 346 3.31 0.84 22.88
CA VAL A 346 2.67 1.65 23.94
C VAL A 346 2.36 0.81 25.18
N PHE A 347 1.77 -0.38 24.97
CA PHE A 347 1.38 -1.26 26.08
C PHE A 347 2.58 -1.96 26.72
N LYS A 348 3.64 -2.27 25.95
CA LYS A 348 4.89 -2.78 26.53
C LYS A 348 5.51 -1.74 27.46
N ILE A 349 5.63 -0.49 27.01
CA ILE A 349 6.16 0.60 27.83
C ILE A 349 5.25 0.80 29.07
N GLY A 350 3.93 0.78 28.91
CA GLY A 350 2.98 0.90 30.02
C GLY A 350 3.14 -0.20 31.07
N ARG A 351 3.34 -1.45 30.63
CA ARG A 351 3.65 -2.58 31.53
C ARG A 351 4.99 -2.38 32.24
N ASP A 352 6.04 -2.03 31.50
CA ASP A 352 7.40 -1.87 32.03
C ASP A 352 7.48 -0.69 33.03
N GLN A 353 6.56 0.28 32.91
CA GLN A 353 6.39 1.41 33.84
C GLN A 353 5.34 1.14 34.95
N GLY A 354 4.82 -0.07 35.06
CA GLY A 354 3.87 -0.45 36.12
C GLY A 354 2.44 0.06 35.96
N LEU A 355 2.07 0.63 34.80
CA LEU A 355 0.70 1.07 34.52
C LEU A 355 -0.29 -0.08 34.35
N PHE A 356 0.19 -1.25 33.93
CA PHE A 356 -0.62 -2.42 33.66
C PHE A 356 -0.06 -3.64 34.38
N GLU A 357 -0.97 -4.46 34.91
CA GLU A 357 -0.60 -5.79 35.35
C GLU A 357 -0.12 -6.65 34.17
N PRO A 358 0.86 -7.55 34.34
CA PRO A 358 1.34 -8.45 33.29
C PRO A 358 0.22 -9.23 32.60
N HIS A 359 -0.78 -9.69 33.36
CA HIS A 359 -1.94 -10.41 32.83
C HIS A 359 -2.78 -9.57 31.86
N LEU A 360 -3.01 -8.30 32.18
CA LEU A 360 -3.74 -7.37 31.29
C LEU A 360 -2.97 -7.13 29.99
N TYR A 361 -1.65 -6.95 30.08
CA TYR A 361 -0.78 -6.82 28.90
C TYR A 361 -0.90 -8.04 27.97
N ASP A 362 -0.82 -9.25 28.51
CA ASP A 362 -0.93 -10.49 27.72
C ASP A 362 -2.28 -10.58 26.99
N ILE A 363 -3.37 -10.24 27.66
CA ILE A 363 -4.71 -10.18 27.05
C ILE A 363 -4.77 -9.15 25.92
N LEU A 364 -4.20 -7.97 26.12
CA LEU A 364 -4.18 -6.89 25.11
C LEU A 364 -3.39 -7.31 23.87
N VAL A 365 -2.23 -7.95 24.06
CA VAL A 365 -1.41 -8.48 22.94
C VAL A 365 -2.21 -9.49 22.12
N LEU A 366 -2.88 -10.45 22.79
CA LEU A 366 -3.72 -11.43 22.09
C LEU A 366 -4.90 -10.77 21.38
N THR A 367 -5.58 -9.82 22.04
CA THR A 367 -6.73 -9.09 21.47
C THR A 367 -6.35 -8.34 20.21
N ILE A 368 -5.23 -7.60 20.23
CA ILE A 368 -4.74 -6.85 19.05
C ILE A 368 -4.36 -7.82 17.94
N THR A 369 -3.57 -8.86 18.25
CA THR A 369 -3.14 -9.86 17.26
C THR A 369 -4.34 -10.53 16.59
N LEU A 370 -5.34 -10.92 17.37
CA LEU A 370 -6.54 -11.56 16.87
C LEU A 370 -7.39 -10.58 16.04
N SER A 371 -7.49 -9.30 16.45
CA SER A 371 -8.20 -8.27 15.68
C SER A 371 -7.56 -8.03 14.31
N MET A 372 -6.23 -8.05 14.21
CA MET A 372 -5.49 -7.98 12.94
C MET A 372 -5.75 -9.21 12.06
N ALA A 373 -5.80 -10.41 12.65
CA ALA A 373 -6.08 -11.66 11.94
C ALA A 373 -7.52 -11.74 11.40
N VAL A 374 -8.49 -11.15 12.10
CA VAL A 374 -9.91 -11.15 11.71
C VAL A 374 -10.22 -10.13 10.60
N THR A 375 -9.46 -9.04 10.52
CA THR A 375 -9.76 -7.95 9.57
C THR A 375 -9.77 -8.37 8.10
N PRO A 376 -8.87 -9.23 7.57
CA PRO A 376 -8.98 -9.75 6.21
C PRO A 376 -10.32 -10.46 5.95
N LEU A 377 -10.81 -11.22 6.94
CA LEU A 377 -12.10 -11.91 6.86
C LEU A 377 -13.26 -10.90 6.80
N LEU A 378 -13.19 -9.83 7.60
CA LEU A 378 -14.18 -8.75 7.55
C LEU A 378 -14.20 -8.08 6.18
N LEU A 379 -13.04 -7.84 5.57
CA LEU A 379 -12.92 -7.28 4.22
C LEU A 379 -13.47 -8.20 3.12
N LEU A 380 -13.50 -9.51 3.32
CA LEU A 380 -14.11 -10.47 2.40
C LEU A 380 -15.63 -10.57 2.57
N VAL A 381 -16.12 -10.45 3.81
CA VAL A 381 -17.54 -10.63 4.16
C VAL A 381 -18.34 -9.34 3.98
N CYS A 382 -17.77 -8.20 4.37
CA CYS A 382 -18.44 -6.91 4.37
C CYS A 382 -19.06 -6.50 3.01
N PRO A 383 -18.39 -6.65 1.85
CA PRO A 383 -18.97 -6.33 0.54
C PRO A 383 -20.16 -7.23 0.17
N LYS A 384 -20.21 -8.46 0.73
CA LYS A 384 -21.32 -9.41 0.48
C LYS A 384 -22.55 -9.09 1.32
N LEU A 385 -22.35 -8.61 2.56
CA LEU A 385 -23.42 -8.21 3.47
C LEU A 385 -24.04 -6.86 3.07
N PHE A 386 -23.22 -5.95 2.60
CA PHE A 386 -23.62 -4.62 2.16
C PHE A 386 -23.43 -4.50 0.65
N LYS A 387 -24.17 -5.36 -0.12
CA LYS A 387 -24.29 -5.09 -1.56
C LYS A 387 -24.71 -3.64 -1.70
N PRO A 388 -23.94 -2.80 -2.40
CA PRO A 388 -24.39 -1.46 -2.67
C PRO A 388 -25.75 -1.60 -3.35
N LYS A 389 -26.81 -1.02 -2.76
CA LYS A 389 -27.93 -0.62 -3.59
C LYS A 389 -27.32 0.37 -4.54
N VAL A 390 -26.98 -0.09 -5.74
CA VAL A 390 -26.62 0.79 -6.85
C VAL A 390 -27.77 1.78 -6.88
N LYS A 391 -27.56 2.99 -6.30
CA LYS A 391 -28.48 4.08 -6.59
C LYS A 391 -28.44 4.14 -8.10
N PRO A 392 -29.59 4.03 -8.79
CA PRO A 392 -29.58 4.24 -10.22
C PRO A 392 -28.87 5.58 -10.42
N VAL A 393 -27.71 5.52 -11.08
CA VAL A 393 -27.00 6.73 -11.47
C VAL A 393 -28.08 7.53 -12.20
N HIS A 394 -28.37 8.74 -11.72
CA HIS A 394 -29.31 9.60 -12.41
C HIS A 394 -28.64 9.95 -13.74
N VAL A 395 -28.96 9.14 -14.74
CA VAL A 395 -28.52 9.35 -16.11
C VAL A 395 -29.54 10.29 -16.73
N PRO A 396 -29.14 11.52 -17.10
CA PRO A 396 -30.02 12.41 -17.82
C PRO A 396 -30.69 11.69 -18.99
N GLU A 397 -31.97 11.91 -19.21
CA GLU A 397 -32.73 11.23 -20.30
C GLU A 397 -32.09 11.46 -21.66
N GLU A 398 -31.53 12.62 -21.88
CA GLU A 398 -30.76 12.98 -23.08
C GLU A 398 -29.52 12.09 -23.34
N PHE A 399 -28.99 11.39 -22.31
CA PHE A 399 -27.88 10.45 -22.48
C PHE A 399 -28.35 9.02 -22.75
N ARG A 400 -29.64 8.73 -22.53
CA ARG A 400 -30.25 7.42 -22.76
C ARG A 400 -30.84 7.29 -24.16
N ALA A 401 -31.36 8.38 -24.70
CA ALA A 401 -31.93 8.38 -26.03
C ALA A 401 -30.81 8.36 -27.09
N ILE A 402 -30.65 7.23 -27.78
CA ILE A 402 -29.74 7.10 -28.91
C ILE A 402 -30.49 7.55 -30.17
N GLU A 403 -30.61 8.86 -30.33
CA GLU A 403 -31.15 9.48 -31.52
C GLU A 403 -29.99 9.80 -32.47
N SER A 404 -29.73 8.91 -33.40
CA SER A 404 -28.70 9.09 -34.44
C SER A 404 -29.08 8.32 -35.70
N ASP A 405 -28.63 8.84 -36.84
CA ASP A 405 -28.64 8.11 -38.10
C ASP A 405 -27.80 6.83 -37.98
N ALA A 406 -27.99 5.86 -38.88
CA ALA A 406 -27.27 4.61 -38.87
C ALA A 406 -25.74 4.84 -38.76
N PRO A 407 -25.07 4.37 -37.69
CA PRO A 407 -23.64 4.58 -37.51
C PRO A 407 -22.86 3.63 -38.43
N ARG A 408 -21.76 4.12 -39.01
CA ARG A 408 -20.78 3.23 -39.68
C ARG A 408 -19.86 2.56 -38.66
N VAL A 409 -19.64 3.19 -37.49
CA VAL A 409 -18.77 2.69 -36.44
C VAL A 409 -19.45 2.80 -35.08
N VAL A 410 -19.39 1.76 -34.26
CA VAL A 410 -19.78 1.82 -32.85
C VAL A 410 -18.53 1.69 -31.99
N ILE A 411 -18.36 2.61 -31.02
CA ILE A 411 -17.21 2.63 -30.11
C ILE A 411 -17.70 2.28 -28.70
N ALA A 412 -17.15 1.23 -28.11
CA ALA A 412 -17.36 0.84 -26.71
C ALA A 412 -16.20 1.34 -25.85
N GLY A 413 -16.46 2.34 -24.99
CA GLY A 413 -15.50 2.99 -24.11
C GLY A 413 -14.93 4.29 -24.69
N MET A 414 -15.17 5.40 -23.96
CA MET A 414 -14.70 6.74 -24.29
C MET A 414 -13.55 7.21 -23.39
N GLY A 415 -12.73 6.27 -22.94
CA GLY A 415 -11.45 6.53 -22.29
C GLY A 415 -10.40 7.13 -23.24
N ARG A 416 -9.13 7.12 -22.84
CA ARG A 416 -8.00 7.73 -23.60
C ARG A 416 -7.93 7.28 -25.07
N MET A 417 -8.09 5.98 -25.35
CA MET A 417 -8.06 5.47 -26.72
C MET A 417 -9.33 5.80 -27.50
N GLY A 418 -10.51 5.58 -26.91
CA GLY A 418 -11.80 5.83 -27.57
C GLY A 418 -11.96 7.27 -28.00
N GLN A 419 -11.55 8.24 -27.18
CA GLN A 419 -11.57 9.67 -27.52
C GLN A 419 -10.68 10.02 -28.73
N ILE A 420 -9.52 9.37 -28.86
CA ILE A 420 -8.63 9.59 -30.01
C ILE A 420 -9.28 9.05 -31.29
N VAL A 421 -9.82 7.82 -31.23
CA VAL A 421 -10.52 7.19 -32.36
C VAL A 421 -11.72 8.05 -32.78
N ALA A 422 -12.57 8.45 -31.81
CA ALA A 422 -13.73 9.28 -32.08
C ALA A 422 -13.39 10.64 -32.75
N ARG A 423 -12.32 11.29 -32.28
CA ARG A 423 -11.85 12.57 -32.89
C ARG A 423 -11.39 12.40 -34.34
N ILE A 424 -10.69 11.30 -34.63
CA ILE A 424 -10.24 11.00 -35.99
C ILE A 424 -11.44 10.70 -36.89
N LEU A 425 -12.39 9.86 -36.46
CA LEU A 425 -13.60 9.55 -37.22
C LEU A 425 -14.41 10.82 -37.50
N ARG A 426 -14.57 11.68 -36.50
CA ARG A 426 -15.24 12.96 -36.65
C ARG A 426 -14.54 13.89 -37.67
N ALA A 427 -13.22 14.01 -37.59
CA ALA A 427 -12.44 14.81 -38.51
C ALA A 427 -12.56 14.33 -39.99
N GLN A 428 -12.88 13.06 -40.19
CA GLN A 428 -13.12 12.41 -41.47
C GLN A 428 -14.61 12.39 -41.87
N ASN A 429 -15.51 13.03 -41.11
CA ASN A 429 -16.95 13.01 -41.28
C ASN A 429 -17.57 11.60 -41.37
N ILE A 430 -16.97 10.63 -40.62
CA ILE A 430 -17.48 9.26 -40.51
C ILE A 430 -18.48 9.22 -39.36
N SER A 431 -19.72 8.75 -39.66
CA SER A 431 -20.76 8.60 -38.64
C SER A 431 -20.41 7.52 -37.65
N PHE A 432 -20.50 7.83 -36.35
CA PHE A 432 -20.27 6.87 -35.27
C PHE A 432 -21.19 7.11 -34.07
N ILE A 433 -21.39 6.09 -33.28
CA ILE A 433 -21.99 6.14 -31.96
C ILE A 433 -20.96 5.65 -30.94
N ALA A 434 -20.83 6.33 -29.82
CA ALA A 434 -19.98 5.90 -28.72
C ALA A 434 -20.81 5.58 -27.47
N LEU A 435 -20.43 4.50 -26.77
CA LEU A 435 -21.06 4.02 -25.55
C LEU A 435 -20.05 4.11 -24.40
N ASP A 436 -20.48 4.67 -23.27
CA ASP A 436 -19.69 4.65 -22.03
C ASP A 436 -20.61 4.47 -20.81
N THR A 437 -20.08 3.96 -19.72
CA THR A 437 -20.79 3.78 -18.45
C THR A 437 -20.53 4.90 -17.44
N SER A 438 -19.65 5.84 -17.75
CA SER A 438 -19.32 7.00 -16.94
C SER A 438 -20.05 8.25 -17.41
N VAL A 439 -21.01 8.73 -16.62
CA VAL A 439 -21.72 9.98 -16.89
C VAL A 439 -20.73 11.16 -17.00
N GLU A 440 -19.74 11.20 -16.11
CA GLU A 440 -18.69 12.23 -16.10
C GLU A 440 -17.89 12.26 -17.40
N THR A 441 -17.54 11.09 -17.95
CA THR A 441 -16.84 10.97 -19.23
C THR A 441 -17.74 11.44 -20.39
N ILE A 442 -19.03 11.12 -20.34
CA ILE A 442 -19.99 11.53 -21.35
C ILE A 442 -20.18 13.06 -21.36
N GLU A 443 -20.40 13.66 -20.18
CA GLU A 443 -20.53 15.12 -20.02
C GLU A 443 -19.29 15.83 -20.54
N LEU A 444 -18.10 15.40 -20.13
CA LEU A 444 -16.83 15.96 -20.56
C LEU A 444 -16.67 15.85 -22.09
N THR A 445 -16.98 14.68 -22.65
CA THR A 445 -16.79 14.45 -24.10
C THR A 445 -17.78 15.23 -24.94
N ARG A 446 -19.03 15.35 -24.51
CA ARG A 446 -20.05 16.17 -25.18
C ARG A 446 -19.72 17.66 -25.12
N SER A 447 -19.13 18.16 -24.03
CA SER A 447 -18.73 19.56 -23.88
C SER A 447 -17.66 20.00 -24.92
N PHE A 448 -16.85 19.07 -25.42
CA PHE A 448 -15.85 19.30 -26.46
C PHE A 448 -16.42 19.24 -27.89
N GLY A 449 -17.69 19.58 -28.08
CA GLY A 449 -18.26 19.81 -29.42
C GLY A 449 -19.32 18.79 -29.85
N GLY A 450 -20.19 18.31 -28.94
CA GLY A 450 -21.40 17.55 -29.30
C GLY A 450 -21.12 16.21 -29.95
N MET A 451 -20.16 15.42 -29.41
CA MET A 451 -19.93 14.05 -29.89
C MET A 451 -21.12 13.16 -29.54
N PRO A 452 -21.54 12.22 -30.40
CA PRO A 452 -22.64 11.30 -30.15
C PRO A 452 -22.24 10.20 -29.19
N VAL A 453 -22.07 10.55 -27.89
CA VAL A 453 -21.72 9.65 -26.80
C VAL A 453 -22.95 9.43 -25.93
N PHE A 454 -23.28 8.18 -25.68
CA PHE A 454 -24.47 7.78 -24.93
C PHE A 454 -24.11 6.91 -23.75
N TYR A 455 -24.95 6.95 -22.72
CA TYR A 455 -24.81 6.07 -21.58
C TYR A 455 -25.27 4.66 -21.93
N GLY A 456 -24.37 3.68 -21.79
CA GLY A 456 -24.73 2.29 -22.03
C GLY A 456 -23.58 1.34 -21.69
N ASP A 457 -23.93 0.19 -21.10
CA ASP A 457 -23.00 -0.90 -20.89
C ASP A 457 -22.98 -1.79 -22.14
N PRO A 458 -21.84 -1.86 -22.87
CA PRO A 458 -21.75 -2.65 -24.10
C PRO A 458 -21.80 -4.16 -23.87
N GLN A 459 -21.81 -4.64 -22.63
CA GLN A 459 -22.06 -6.05 -22.29
C GLN A 459 -23.57 -6.41 -22.28
N ARG A 460 -24.45 -5.44 -22.53
CA ARG A 460 -25.90 -5.65 -22.54
C ARG A 460 -26.44 -5.68 -23.98
N PRO A 461 -27.09 -6.79 -24.42
CA PRO A 461 -27.65 -6.92 -25.78
C PRO A 461 -28.59 -5.77 -26.16
N GLU A 462 -29.40 -5.29 -25.22
CA GLU A 462 -30.37 -4.24 -25.44
C GLU A 462 -29.71 -2.91 -25.82
N ILE A 463 -28.53 -2.63 -25.23
CA ILE A 463 -27.74 -1.43 -25.51
C ILE A 463 -27.10 -1.53 -26.90
N LEU A 464 -26.57 -2.68 -27.25
CA LEU A 464 -25.99 -2.92 -28.59
C LEU A 464 -27.05 -2.76 -29.68
N HIS A 465 -28.27 -3.27 -29.44
CA HIS A 465 -29.39 -3.10 -30.37
C HIS A 465 -29.83 -1.63 -30.47
N ALA A 466 -29.94 -0.92 -29.32
CA ALA A 466 -30.27 0.50 -29.31
C ALA A 466 -29.19 1.35 -30.03
N ALA A 467 -27.93 0.96 -29.96
CA ALA A 467 -26.81 1.59 -30.67
C ALA A 467 -26.75 1.21 -32.16
N LYS A 468 -27.72 0.44 -32.67
CA LYS A 468 -27.82 0.02 -34.07
C LYS A 468 -26.54 -0.69 -34.58
N VAL A 469 -25.98 -1.57 -33.73
CA VAL A 469 -24.75 -2.31 -34.04
C VAL A 469 -24.94 -3.17 -35.31
N ASP A 470 -26.13 -3.68 -35.55
CA ASP A 470 -26.51 -4.42 -36.76
C ASP A 470 -26.33 -3.64 -38.06
N GLN A 471 -26.36 -2.31 -38.00
CA GLN A 471 -26.20 -1.40 -39.16
C GLN A 471 -24.77 -0.86 -39.30
N ALA A 472 -23.89 -1.15 -38.34
CA ALA A 472 -22.51 -0.68 -38.36
C ALA A 472 -21.59 -1.61 -39.16
N GLU A 473 -20.52 -1.04 -39.72
CA GLU A 473 -19.47 -1.78 -40.42
C GLU A 473 -18.37 -2.26 -39.44
N PHE A 474 -18.11 -1.47 -38.41
CA PHE A 474 -17.07 -1.72 -37.43
C PHE A 474 -17.55 -1.53 -35.99
N PHE A 475 -17.07 -2.40 -35.11
CA PHE A 475 -17.24 -2.28 -33.67
C PHE A 475 -15.85 -2.12 -33.01
N VAL A 476 -15.61 -0.99 -32.34
CA VAL A 476 -14.32 -0.65 -31.72
C VAL A 476 -14.45 -0.79 -30.22
N ILE A 477 -13.68 -1.70 -29.60
CA ILE A 477 -13.64 -1.92 -28.17
C ILE A 477 -12.41 -1.22 -27.59
N ALA A 478 -12.62 -0.17 -26.79
CA ALA A 478 -11.57 0.70 -26.25
C ALA A 478 -11.58 0.83 -24.71
N MET A 479 -12.25 -0.09 -24.01
CA MET A 479 -12.36 -0.07 -22.55
C MET A 479 -11.04 -0.47 -21.87
N ASP A 480 -10.87 -0.06 -20.60
CA ASP A 480 -9.62 -0.29 -19.85
C ASP A 480 -9.48 -1.73 -19.33
N ASP A 481 -10.59 -2.40 -19.03
CA ASP A 481 -10.59 -3.74 -18.45
C ASP A 481 -10.51 -4.84 -19.54
N PRO A 482 -9.46 -5.70 -19.51
CA PRO A 482 -9.30 -6.76 -20.49
C PRO A 482 -10.43 -7.78 -20.51
N GLU A 483 -10.98 -8.17 -19.35
CA GLU A 483 -12.05 -9.16 -19.27
C GLU A 483 -13.37 -8.61 -19.79
N ILE A 484 -13.64 -7.32 -19.58
CA ILE A 484 -14.79 -6.64 -20.16
C ILE A 484 -14.65 -6.59 -21.68
N ASN A 485 -13.45 -6.31 -22.20
CA ASN A 485 -13.20 -6.28 -23.65
C ASN A 485 -13.48 -7.65 -24.30
N ILE A 486 -13.01 -8.75 -23.69
CA ILE A 486 -13.23 -10.09 -24.20
C ILE A 486 -14.72 -10.44 -24.17
N LYS A 487 -15.42 -10.23 -23.04
CA LYS A 487 -16.85 -10.51 -22.92
C LYS A 487 -17.68 -9.70 -23.92
N THR A 488 -17.31 -8.45 -24.14
CA THR A 488 -17.98 -7.59 -25.15
C THR A 488 -17.71 -8.11 -26.55
N ALA A 489 -16.47 -8.49 -26.87
CA ALA A 489 -16.13 -9.07 -28.19
C ALA A 489 -16.89 -10.39 -28.43
N GLU A 490 -16.96 -11.25 -27.42
CA GLU A 490 -17.71 -12.51 -27.48
C GLU A 490 -19.21 -12.27 -27.69
N LEU A 491 -19.80 -11.33 -26.96
CA LEU A 491 -21.20 -10.96 -27.11
C LEU A 491 -21.50 -10.40 -28.51
N VAL A 492 -20.66 -9.47 -29.00
CA VAL A 492 -20.83 -8.88 -30.33
C VAL A 492 -20.65 -9.93 -31.42
N ARG A 493 -19.67 -10.84 -31.30
CA ARG A 493 -19.46 -11.92 -32.25
C ARG A 493 -20.67 -12.88 -32.29
N ASN A 494 -21.24 -13.20 -31.14
CA ASN A 494 -22.40 -14.09 -31.04
C ASN A 494 -23.68 -13.46 -31.62
N LEU A 495 -23.92 -12.18 -31.36
CA LEU A 495 -25.12 -11.49 -31.85
C LEU A 495 -24.99 -11.00 -33.29
N TYR A 496 -23.79 -10.64 -33.73
CA TYR A 496 -23.49 -10.04 -35.03
C TYR A 496 -22.28 -10.72 -35.68
N PRO A 497 -22.41 -11.97 -36.19
CA PRO A 497 -21.30 -12.78 -36.67
C PRO A 497 -20.43 -12.15 -37.77
N HIS A 498 -20.98 -11.22 -38.54
CA HIS A 498 -20.27 -10.54 -39.64
C HIS A 498 -19.60 -9.25 -39.24
N MET A 499 -19.72 -8.83 -37.95
CA MET A 499 -19.16 -7.58 -37.46
C MET A 499 -17.64 -7.59 -37.49
N LYS A 500 -17.03 -6.54 -38.01
CA LYS A 500 -15.58 -6.33 -37.94
C LYS A 500 -15.23 -5.70 -36.59
N ILE A 501 -14.61 -6.48 -35.72
CA ILE A 501 -14.28 -6.04 -34.36
C ILE A 501 -12.81 -5.62 -34.31
N ILE A 502 -12.55 -4.39 -33.86
CA ILE A 502 -11.21 -3.88 -33.51
C ILE A 502 -11.18 -3.71 -32.01
N ALA A 503 -10.26 -4.37 -31.31
CA ALA A 503 -10.25 -4.38 -29.85
C ALA A 503 -8.90 -3.99 -29.25
N ARG A 504 -8.93 -3.13 -28.23
CA ARG A 504 -7.77 -2.81 -27.40
C ARG A 504 -7.30 -4.03 -26.65
N ALA A 505 -6.02 -4.37 -26.79
CA ALA A 505 -5.37 -5.47 -26.09
C ALA A 505 -4.30 -4.95 -25.13
N ARG A 506 -4.32 -5.39 -23.88
CA ARG A 506 -3.40 -4.96 -22.83
C ARG A 506 -2.05 -5.68 -22.88
N ASN A 507 -2.05 -6.97 -23.20
CA ASN A 507 -0.85 -7.81 -23.23
C ASN A 507 -1.00 -8.90 -24.30
N ARG A 508 0.02 -9.77 -24.49
CA ARG A 508 0.04 -10.83 -25.49
C ARG A 508 -1.06 -11.88 -25.26
N GLN A 509 -1.31 -12.28 -24.02
CA GLN A 509 -2.36 -13.25 -23.71
C GLN A 509 -3.75 -12.71 -24.07
N HIS A 510 -3.99 -11.42 -23.83
CA HIS A 510 -5.22 -10.75 -24.24
C HIS A 510 -5.36 -10.70 -25.77
N VAL A 511 -4.24 -10.52 -26.51
CA VAL A 511 -4.25 -10.60 -27.97
C VAL A 511 -4.73 -11.94 -28.45
N HIS A 512 -4.20 -13.06 -27.89
CA HIS A 512 -4.57 -14.42 -28.32
C HIS A 512 -6.06 -14.68 -28.13
N ARG A 513 -6.61 -14.33 -26.95
CA ARG A 513 -8.05 -14.51 -26.66
C ARG A 513 -8.96 -13.67 -27.58
N LEU A 514 -8.52 -12.48 -27.99
CA LEU A 514 -9.28 -11.64 -28.94
C LEU A 514 -9.20 -12.19 -30.37
N VAL A 515 -8.06 -12.77 -30.78
CA VAL A 515 -7.89 -13.43 -32.07
C VAL A 515 -8.80 -14.66 -32.18
N ASP A 516 -8.96 -15.45 -31.11
CA ASP A 516 -9.90 -16.57 -31.05
C ASP A 516 -11.36 -16.16 -31.30
N LEU A 517 -11.69 -14.89 -30.99
CA LEU A 517 -13.01 -14.31 -31.24
C LEU A 517 -13.08 -13.61 -32.61
N ASP A 518 -12.13 -13.85 -33.50
CA ASP A 518 -12.00 -13.18 -34.80
C ASP A 518 -12.06 -11.65 -34.71
N ALA A 519 -11.49 -11.10 -33.63
CA ALA A 519 -11.29 -9.67 -33.46
C ALA A 519 -9.88 -9.27 -33.87
N SER A 520 -9.72 -8.04 -34.36
CA SER A 520 -8.42 -7.44 -34.70
C SER A 520 -7.85 -6.71 -33.48
N PRO A 521 -6.87 -7.28 -32.75
CA PRO A 521 -6.38 -6.69 -31.53
C PRO A 521 -5.33 -5.61 -31.80
N VAL A 522 -5.43 -4.47 -31.09
CA VAL A 522 -4.45 -3.40 -31.08
C VAL A 522 -3.81 -3.30 -29.70
N ARG A 523 -2.51 -3.59 -29.57
CA ARG A 523 -1.79 -3.51 -28.29
C ARG A 523 -1.63 -2.07 -27.84
N GLU A 524 -2.08 -1.77 -26.63
CA GLU A 524 -2.20 -0.43 -26.05
C GLU A 524 -0.89 0.38 -26.08
N THR A 525 0.22 -0.24 -25.67
CA THR A 525 1.51 0.45 -25.49
C THR A 525 2.53 0.14 -26.59
N PHE A 526 2.25 -0.81 -27.48
CA PHE A 526 3.25 -1.31 -28.43
C PHE A 526 3.78 -0.23 -29.37
N TYR A 527 2.89 0.49 -30.02
CA TYR A 527 3.29 1.51 -31.01
C TYR A 527 3.95 2.73 -30.35
N SER A 528 3.47 3.14 -29.17
CA SER A 528 4.11 4.21 -28.41
C SER A 528 5.48 3.82 -27.89
N SER A 529 5.68 2.55 -27.49
CA SER A 529 7.00 2.04 -27.09
C SER A 529 7.98 1.98 -28.26
N LEU A 530 7.51 1.61 -29.46
CA LEU A 530 8.34 1.66 -30.66
C LEU A 530 8.81 3.09 -30.98
N GLU A 531 7.93 4.08 -30.86
CA GLU A 531 8.27 5.48 -31.06
C GLU A 531 9.25 6.00 -29.99
N MET A 532 9.06 5.64 -28.71
CA MET A 532 10.04 5.96 -27.66
C MET A 532 11.40 5.35 -27.97
N SER A 533 11.44 4.08 -28.37
CA SER A 533 12.70 3.39 -28.73
C SER A 533 13.37 4.04 -29.92
N ARG A 534 12.61 4.42 -30.95
CA ARG A 534 13.13 5.14 -32.11
C ARG A 534 13.83 6.44 -31.70
N ARG A 535 13.17 7.29 -30.91
CA ARG A 535 13.77 8.53 -30.40
C ARG A 535 15.01 8.30 -29.57
N THR A 536 15.01 7.24 -28.75
CA THR A 536 16.18 6.86 -27.96
C THR A 536 17.35 6.48 -28.85
N LEU A 537 17.14 5.64 -29.88
CA LEU A 537 18.19 5.24 -30.82
C LEU A 537 18.78 6.44 -31.55
N VAL A 538 17.95 7.37 -32.01
CA VAL A 538 18.41 8.63 -32.65
C VAL A 538 19.21 9.48 -31.65
N GLY A 539 18.76 9.58 -30.40
CA GLY A 539 19.47 10.30 -29.34
C GLY A 539 20.83 9.67 -28.98
N LEU A 540 20.99 8.37 -29.21
CA LEU A 540 22.26 7.64 -29.03
C LEU A 540 23.18 7.72 -30.26
N GLY A 541 22.80 8.46 -31.32
CA GLY A 541 23.66 8.76 -32.46
C GLY A 541 23.37 7.97 -33.74
N LEU A 542 22.29 7.16 -33.79
CA LEU A 542 21.85 6.57 -35.05
C LEU A 542 21.16 7.62 -35.94
N THR A 543 21.33 7.47 -37.24
CA THR A 543 20.53 8.25 -38.19
C THR A 543 19.06 7.84 -38.10
N GLN A 544 18.16 8.74 -38.53
CA GLN A 544 16.73 8.47 -38.52
C GLN A 544 16.37 7.23 -39.33
N ALA A 545 16.99 7.07 -40.53
CA ALA A 545 16.78 5.90 -41.39
C ALA A 545 17.23 4.58 -40.74
N GLN A 546 18.36 4.56 -40.04
CA GLN A 546 18.84 3.40 -39.31
C GLN A 546 17.92 3.05 -38.13
N ALA A 547 17.48 4.05 -37.36
CA ALA A 547 16.53 3.83 -36.27
C ALA A 547 15.22 3.26 -36.79
N ASP A 548 14.67 3.81 -37.86
CA ASP A 548 13.43 3.34 -38.49
C ASP A 548 13.56 1.90 -39.01
N ALA A 549 14.68 1.57 -39.64
CA ALA A 549 14.95 0.20 -40.12
C ALA A 549 14.97 -0.81 -38.95
N ARG A 550 15.68 -0.50 -37.86
CA ARG A 550 15.75 -1.37 -36.65
C ARG A 550 14.38 -1.53 -35.99
N ILE A 551 13.62 -0.45 -35.84
CA ILE A 551 12.27 -0.50 -35.28
C ILE A 551 11.33 -1.32 -36.15
N ASN A 552 11.36 -1.17 -37.47
CA ASN A 552 10.53 -1.95 -38.38
C ASN A 552 10.90 -3.44 -38.35
N ARG A 553 12.18 -3.78 -38.27
CA ARG A 553 12.66 -5.16 -38.12
C ARG A 553 12.16 -5.78 -36.82
N PHE A 554 12.32 -5.07 -35.70
CA PHE A 554 11.76 -5.50 -34.42
C PHE A 554 10.25 -5.72 -34.48
N LYS A 555 9.51 -4.76 -35.04
CA LYS A 555 8.06 -4.82 -35.19
C LYS A 555 7.62 -6.07 -35.97
N ASN A 556 8.26 -6.35 -37.11
CA ASN A 556 7.93 -7.50 -37.96
C ASN A 556 8.23 -8.82 -37.23
N HIS A 557 9.40 -8.91 -36.60
CA HIS A 557 9.78 -10.08 -35.79
C HIS A 557 8.80 -10.31 -34.63
N ASP A 558 8.45 -9.27 -33.86
CA ASP A 558 7.52 -9.39 -32.74
C ASP A 558 6.10 -9.83 -33.19
N LEU A 559 5.65 -9.38 -34.37
CA LEU A 559 4.37 -9.83 -34.93
C LEU A 559 4.42 -11.30 -35.36
N GLN A 560 5.55 -11.77 -35.94
CA GLN A 560 5.75 -13.17 -36.29
C GLN A 560 5.78 -14.06 -35.04
N VAL A 561 6.50 -13.65 -34.00
CA VAL A 561 6.54 -14.37 -32.70
C VAL A 561 5.15 -14.43 -32.08
N LEU A 562 4.40 -13.34 -32.11
CA LEU A 562 3.04 -13.29 -31.58
C LEU A 562 2.11 -14.27 -32.33
N ALA A 563 2.22 -14.33 -33.65
CA ALA A 563 1.44 -15.29 -34.46
C ALA A 563 1.85 -16.75 -34.18
N ALA A 564 3.14 -17.04 -34.05
CA ALA A 564 3.63 -18.37 -33.69
C ALA A 564 3.16 -18.81 -32.28
N GLN A 565 3.17 -17.90 -31.32
CA GLN A 565 2.71 -18.16 -29.96
C GLN A 565 1.20 -18.38 -29.85
N HIS A 566 0.41 -17.87 -30.80
CA HIS A 566 -1.03 -18.05 -30.79
C HIS A 566 -1.45 -19.52 -30.83
N ALA A 567 -0.71 -20.36 -31.54
CA ALA A 567 -1.01 -21.81 -31.61
C ALA A 567 -0.72 -22.59 -30.32
N VAL A 568 -0.01 -21.98 -29.36
CA VAL A 568 0.49 -22.67 -28.15
C VAL A 568 0.31 -21.87 -26.86
N TYR A 569 -0.47 -20.79 -26.88
CA TYR A 569 -0.54 -19.84 -25.77
C TYR A 569 -1.15 -20.41 -24.48
N ASP A 570 -1.85 -21.53 -24.54
CA ASP A 570 -2.39 -22.27 -23.39
C ASP A 570 -1.33 -23.16 -22.70
N ASP A 571 -0.19 -23.41 -23.37
CA ASP A 571 0.92 -24.23 -22.84
C ASP A 571 2.08 -23.32 -22.40
N ALA A 572 2.19 -23.06 -21.10
CA ALA A 572 3.20 -22.17 -20.55
C ALA A 572 4.66 -22.59 -20.88
N ALA A 573 4.93 -23.89 -20.99
CA ALA A 573 6.26 -24.41 -21.31
C ALA A 573 6.63 -24.09 -22.77
N LYS A 574 5.71 -24.30 -23.72
CA LYS A 574 5.92 -23.99 -25.13
C LYS A 574 5.98 -22.49 -25.40
N VAL A 575 5.19 -21.67 -24.69
CA VAL A 575 5.29 -20.21 -24.76
C VAL A 575 6.66 -19.73 -24.29
N MET A 576 7.22 -20.35 -23.23
CA MET A 576 8.54 -20.00 -22.72
C MET A 576 9.65 -20.40 -23.69
N GLN A 577 9.54 -21.59 -24.32
CA GLN A 577 10.48 -22.07 -25.34
C GLN A 577 10.47 -21.15 -26.56
N THR A 578 9.30 -20.86 -27.14
CA THR A 578 9.18 -19.98 -28.31
C THR A 578 9.67 -18.55 -28.01
N ALA A 579 9.49 -18.05 -26.78
CA ALA A 579 10.02 -16.75 -26.37
C ALA A 579 11.55 -16.75 -26.29
N GLN A 580 12.17 -17.86 -25.87
CA GLN A 580 13.62 -17.99 -25.79
C GLN A 580 14.27 -18.11 -27.16
N GLU A 581 13.67 -18.87 -28.07
CA GLU A 581 14.08 -18.99 -29.47
C GLU A 581 14.01 -17.63 -30.19
N ALA A 582 12.88 -16.94 -30.04
CA ALA A 582 12.67 -15.61 -30.60
C ALA A 582 13.69 -14.56 -30.10
N ARG A 583 14.05 -14.62 -28.81
CA ARG A 583 15.08 -13.74 -28.23
C ARG A 583 16.46 -13.98 -28.85
N THR A 584 16.82 -15.24 -29.07
CA THR A 584 18.09 -15.62 -29.69
C THR A 584 18.15 -15.18 -31.15
N GLU A 585 17.05 -15.35 -31.89
CA GLU A 585 16.93 -14.93 -33.28
C GLU A 585 17.03 -13.40 -33.41
N LEU A 586 16.32 -12.66 -32.56
CA LEU A 586 16.36 -11.18 -32.55
C LEU A 586 17.77 -10.66 -32.25
N ALA A 587 18.49 -11.29 -31.31
CA ALA A 587 19.88 -10.93 -31.01
C ALA A 587 20.79 -11.10 -32.22
N ARG A 588 20.65 -12.20 -32.97
CA ARG A 588 21.40 -12.46 -34.21
C ARG A 588 21.10 -11.42 -35.30
N LEU A 589 19.83 -11.07 -35.48
CA LEU A 589 19.42 -10.07 -36.46
C LEU A 589 20.05 -8.69 -36.18
N PHE A 590 20.12 -8.27 -34.92
CA PHE A 590 20.73 -6.98 -34.56
C PHE A 590 22.26 -7.03 -34.56
N GLU A 591 22.88 -8.20 -34.39
CA GLU A 591 24.32 -8.36 -34.51
C GLU A 591 24.75 -8.25 -35.99
N MET A 592 24.00 -8.84 -36.91
CA MET A 592 24.21 -8.67 -38.35
C MET A 592 24.14 -7.21 -38.78
N ASP A 593 23.14 -6.45 -38.29
CA ASP A 593 23.01 -5.00 -38.58
C ASP A 593 24.27 -4.23 -38.15
N ARG A 594 24.86 -4.60 -37.01
CA ARG A 594 26.05 -3.93 -36.51
C ARG A 594 27.30 -4.25 -37.37
N LEU A 595 27.41 -5.48 -37.82
CA LEU A 595 28.54 -5.90 -38.69
C LEU A 595 28.43 -5.26 -40.08
N GLU A 596 27.23 -5.12 -40.66
CA GLU A 596 27.03 -4.43 -41.92
C GLU A 596 27.40 -2.94 -41.81
N GLU A 597 27.01 -2.26 -40.71
CA GLU A 597 27.38 -0.85 -40.46
C GLU A 597 28.90 -0.65 -40.25
N GLU A 598 29.59 -1.62 -39.68
CA GLU A 598 31.05 -1.58 -39.51
C GLU A 598 31.77 -1.80 -40.85
N SER A 599 31.21 -2.63 -41.74
CA SER A 599 31.77 -2.86 -43.08
C SER A 599 31.58 -1.67 -44.03
N ASP A 600 30.50 -0.92 -43.88
CA ASP A 600 30.23 0.28 -44.69
C ASP A 600 31.05 1.52 -44.24
N LYS A 601 31.68 1.47 -43.09
CA LYS A 601 32.54 2.53 -42.54
C LYS A 601 34.05 2.31 -42.79
N GLY A 602 34.43 1.14 -43.28
CA GLY A 602 35.83 0.78 -43.66
C GLY A 602 36.06 0.95 -45.14
#